data_6a316b4d0b68e5bbe3097efd4dd9de24
#
_entry.id   6a316b4d0b68e5bbe3097efd4dd9de24
#
_cell.length_a   1.000
_cell.length_b   1.000
_cell.length_c   1.000
_cell.angle_alpha   90.00
_cell.angle_beta   90.00
_cell.angle_gamma   90.00
#
_symmetry.space_group_name_H-M   'P 1'
#
loop_
_entity.id
_entity.type
_entity.pdbx_description
1 polymer ?
#
loop_
_entity_poly.entity_id
_entity_poly.type
_entity_poly.pdbx_seq_one_letter_code
_entity_poly.pdbx_strand_id
1 'polypeptide(L)'
;MTDVSSVTGSTSSLAPPATLPGQQLNQEDFLKLMIEQFRAQDPTQPTDPSQMVAQMAQFSQIAATQQMQSSFSQLATSLQGDQVLNASNLIGRQVLVPSSQVNMVAGQTGAAGAVNVTDPTNDLQVSIVDASGNAVRTLDLGAQPAGLAKFQWDGLDASGKPVPPGSYTLSAGDPSAPLTTYVSGAVTGIGNTGDGTYVQVDGVGGVQFDQIAQIL
;
A
#
# COMPACT_ATOMS: atom_id res chain seq x y z
N MET A 1 -48.60 -14.10 38.47
CA MET A 1 -49.11 -12.91 37.74
C MET A 1 -48.38 -11.71 38.36
N THR A 2 -47.26 -11.35 37.82
CA THR A 2 -46.64 -10.04 38.06
C THR A 2 -45.81 -9.73 36.79
N ASP A 3 -46.33 -8.77 36.05
CA ASP A 3 -45.73 -8.14 34.88
C ASP A 3 -44.40 -7.45 35.30
N VAL A 4 -43.32 -7.74 34.60
CA VAL A 4 -42.09 -6.97 34.67
C VAL A 4 -41.98 -6.17 33.37
N SER A 5 -42.33 -4.88 33.46
CA SER A 5 -42.17 -3.90 32.42
C SER A 5 -40.67 -3.72 32.07
N SER A 6 -40.33 -3.96 30.80
CA SER A 6 -39.06 -3.68 30.21
C SER A 6 -38.80 -2.17 30.11
N VAL A 7 -37.80 -1.69 30.86
CA VAL A 7 -37.28 -0.34 30.71
C VAL A 7 -36.34 -0.31 29.51
N THR A 8 -36.79 0.31 28.43
CA THR A 8 -35.99 0.60 27.23
C THR A 8 -35.05 1.77 27.58
N GLY A 9 -33.79 1.49 27.85
CA GLY A 9 -32.76 2.50 28.03
C GLY A 9 -32.43 3.18 26.69
N SER A 10 -32.81 4.44 26.58
CA SER A 10 -32.37 5.31 25.47
C SER A 10 -30.88 5.57 25.60
N THR A 11 -30.09 4.97 24.74
CA THR A 11 -28.70 5.35 24.54
C THR A 11 -28.64 6.71 23.86
N SER A 12 -28.44 7.77 24.67
CA SER A 12 -28.07 9.08 24.13
C SER A 12 -26.74 8.95 23.40
N SER A 13 -26.79 9.01 22.08
CA SER A 13 -25.63 9.19 21.22
C SER A 13 -24.97 10.52 21.62
N LEU A 14 -23.84 10.43 22.31
CA LEU A 14 -22.96 11.57 22.51
C LEU A 14 -22.39 11.96 21.14
N ALA A 15 -22.92 13.02 20.56
CA ALA A 15 -22.30 13.67 19.41
C ALA A 15 -20.84 14.03 19.76
N PRO A 16 -19.88 13.80 18.86
CA PRO A 16 -18.52 14.24 19.09
C PRO A 16 -18.51 15.76 19.33
N PRO A 17 -17.67 16.27 20.24
CA PRO A 17 -17.60 17.70 20.50
C PRO A 17 -17.30 18.42 19.18
N ALA A 18 -18.15 19.37 18.82
CA ALA A 18 -17.91 20.26 17.70
C ALA A 18 -16.52 20.90 17.92
N THR A 19 -15.58 20.60 17.03
CA THR A 19 -14.31 21.30 16.95
C THR A 19 -14.65 22.75 16.69
N LEU A 20 -14.52 23.59 17.71
CA LEU A 20 -14.53 25.03 17.57
C LEU A 20 -13.50 25.37 16.49
N PRO A 21 -13.84 26.14 15.46
CA PRO A 21 -12.85 26.62 14.50
C PRO A 21 -11.80 27.38 15.33
N GLY A 22 -10.58 26.81 15.37
CA GLY A 22 -9.46 27.46 16.02
C GLY A 22 -9.34 28.83 15.36
N GLN A 23 -9.70 29.89 16.10
CA GLN A 23 -9.45 31.24 15.67
C GLN A 23 -7.94 31.36 15.53
N GLN A 24 -7.46 31.26 14.29
CA GLN A 24 -6.16 31.80 13.95
C GLN A 24 -6.30 33.28 14.26
N LEU A 25 -5.76 33.72 15.41
CA LEU A 25 -5.50 35.12 15.66
C LEU A 25 -4.59 35.55 14.52
N ASN A 26 -5.17 36.16 13.49
CA ASN A 26 -4.44 36.64 12.34
C ASN A 26 -3.49 37.71 12.82
N GLN A 27 -2.35 37.79 12.20
CA GLN A 27 -1.35 38.85 12.47
C GLN A 27 -2.00 40.26 12.47
N GLU A 28 -3.05 40.44 11.70
CA GLU A 28 -3.88 41.67 11.64
C GLU A 28 -4.64 41.93 12.94
N ASP A 29 -5.27 40.94 13.54
CA ASP A 29 -6.01 41.09 14.81
C ASP A 29 -5.07 41.42 15.96
N PHE A 30 -3.86 40.84 15.93
CA PHE A 30 -2.84 41.14 16.90
C PHE A 30 -2.30 42.57 16.75
N LEU A 31 -1.98 43.01 15.53
CA LEU A 31 -1.54 44.37 15.27
C LEU A 31 -2.60 45.38 15.73
N LYS A 32 -3.87 45.08 15.58
CA LYS A 32 -4.98 45.87 16.03
C LYS A 32 -5.03 45.96 17.56
N LEU A 33 -4.88 44.83 18.24
CA LEU A 33 -4.78 44.81 19.72
C LEU A 33 -3.55 45.60 20.22
N MET A 34 -2.41 45.51 19.54
CA MET A 34 -1.19 46.25 19.87
C MET A 34 -1.38 47.76 19.71
N ILE A 35 -2.05 48.18 18.64
CA ILE A 35 -2.37 49.58 18.41
C ILE A 35 -3.32 50.10 19.50
N GLU A 36 -4.33 49.36 19.89
CA GLU A 36 -5.27 49.69 20.95
C GLU A 36 -4.56 49.75 22.33
N GLN A 37 -3.64 48.84 22.62
CA GLN A 37 -2.83 48.87 23.84
C GLN A 37 -1.90 50.10 23.86
N PHE A 38 -1.27 50.44 22.71
CA PHE A 38 -0.45 51.66 22.61
C PHE A 38 -1.24 52.95 22.83
N ARG A 39 -2.50 52.97 22.38
CA ARG A 39 -3.42 54.12 22.62
C ARG A 39 -3.88 54.24 24.07
N ALA A 40 -3.96 53.13 24.79
CA ALA A 40 -4.42 53.08 26.17
C ALA A 40 -3.30 53.21 27.21
N GLN A 41 -2.01 53.28 26.80
CA GLN A 41 -0.87 53.36 27.71
C GLN A 41 -0.65 54.78 28.25
N ASP A 42 -0.39 54.89 29.55
CA ASP A 42 0.09 56.08 30.20
C ASP A 42 1.58 56.31 29.85
N PRO A 43 1.99 57.47 29.33
CA PRO A 43 3.36 57.74 28.89
C PRO A 43 4.42 57.62 30.01
N THR A 44 4.00 57.49 31.26
CA THR A 44 4.92 57.41 32.42
C THR A 44 5.37 56.02 32.81
N GLN A 45 4.73 54.96 32.29
CA GLN A 45 5.11 53.54 32.55
C GLN A 45 4.94 52.67 31.28
N PRO A 46 5.89 52.71 30.34
CA PRO A 46 5.82 51.89 29.13
C PRO A 46 6.04 50.39 29.48
N THR A 47 5.09 49.53 29.12
CA THR A 47 5.28 48.10 29.14
C THR A 47 6.07 47.64 27.90
N ASP A 48 7.05 46.75 28.08
CA ASP A 48 7.91 46.26 27.00
C ASP A 48 7.14 45.20 26.15
N PRO A 49 6.80 45.48 24.90
CA PRO A 49 6.08 44.54 24.03
C PRO A 49 6.98 43.45 23.42
N SER A 50 8.29 43.46 23.69
CA SER A 50 9.28 42.57 23.03
C SER A 50 9.02 41.09 23.33
N GLN A 51 8.58 40.74 24.53
CA GLN A 51 8.23 39.33 24.86
C GLN A 51 7.02 38.84 24.05
N MET A 52 6.05 39.70 23.84
CA MET A 52 4.83 39.34 23.10
C MET A 52 5.12 39.19 21.60
N VAL A 53 5.98 40.06 21.05
CA VAL A 53 6.47 39.95 19.68
C VAL A 53 7.29 38.66 19.48
N ALA A 54 8.12 38.29 20.43
CA ALA A 54 8.88 37.06 20.40
C ALA A 54 7.95 35.79 20.40
N GLN A 55 6.90 35.80 21.25
CA GLN A 55 5.91 34.74 21.24
C GLN A 55 5.15 34.65 19.91
N MET A 56 4.77 35.80 19.33
CA MET A 56 4.12 35.82 18.01
C MET A 56 5.02 35.31 16.90
N ALA A 57 6.31 35.65 16.92
CA ALA A 57 7.28 35.12 15.97
C ALA A 57 7.36 33.60 16.09
N GLN A 58 7.30 33.04 17.31
CA GLN A 58 7.30 31.62 17.54
C GLN A 58 6.00 30.96 17.05
N PHE A 59 4.82 31.56 17.28
CA PHE A 59 3.56 31.08 16.73
C PHE A 59 3.54 31.14 15.19
N SER A 60 4.06 32.22 14.60
CA SER A 60 4.18 32.34 13.15
C SER A 60 5.08 31.26 12.55
N GLN A 61 6.18 30.92 13.24
CA GLN A 61 7.07 29.84 12.83
C GLN A 61 6.37 28.47 12.90
N ILE A 62 5.60 28.22 13.96
CA ILE A 62 4.80 26.98 14.09
C ILE A 62 3.75 26.91 12.98
N ALA A 63 3.02 28.00 12.73
CA ALA A 63 2.02 28.06 11.66
C ALA A 63 2.64 27.82 10.28
N ALA A 64 3.81 28.43 10.00
CA ALA A 64 4.54 28.19 8.75
C ALA A 64 4.97 26.73 8.60
N THR A 65 5.41 26.10 9.69
CA THR A 65 5.79 24.67 9.69
C THR A 65 4.57 23.77 9.45
N GLN A 66 3.42 24.07 10.08
CA GLN A 66 2.18 23.34 9.86
C GLN A 66 1.67 23.49 8.41
N GLN A 67 1.77 24.72 7.86
CA GLN A 67 1.40 24.96 6.46
C GLN A 67 2.30 24.20 5.49
N MET A 68 3.61 24.17 5.76
CA MET A 68 4.55 23.37 4.99
C MET A 68 4.22 21.87 5.06
N GLN A 69 3.92 21.36 6.26
CA GLN A 69 3.52 19.96 6.43
C GLN A 69 2.23 19.64 5.65
N SER A 70 1.24 20.53 5.68
CA SER A 70 0.02 20.39 4.88
C SER A 70 0.32 20.35 3.38
N SER A 71 1.21 21.24 2.91
CA SER A 71 1.61 21.28 1.49
C SER A 71 2.34 20.01 1.07
N PHE A 72 3.20 19.45 1.92
CA PHE A 72 3.83 18.15 1.67
C PHE A 72 2.81 17.00 1.60
N SER A 73 1.81 17.00 2.48
CA SER A 73 0.75 15.98 2.44
C SER A 73 -0.07 16.07 1.14
N GLN A 74 -0.38 17.29 0.69
CA GLN A 74 -1.08 17.51 -0.58
C GLN A 74 -0.24 17.05 -1.77
N LEU A 75 1.07 17.34 -1.78
CA LEU A 75 1.99 16.87 -2.81
C LEU A 75 2.06 15.34 -2.84
N ALA A 76 2.18 14.70 -1.67
CA ALA A 76 2.18 13.23 -1.58
C ALA A 76 0.90 12.63 -2.16
N THR A 77 -0.27 13.22 -1.84
CA THR A 77 -1.56 12.78 -2.40
C THR A 77 -1.62 12.97 -3.92
N SER A 78 -1.08 14.06 -4.44
CA SER A 78 -1.02 14.30 -5.90
C SER A 78 -0.14 13.26 -6.60
N LEU A 79 1.04 12.96 -6.05
CA LEU A 79 1.93 11.93 -6.60
C LEU A 79 1.30 10.53 -6.59
N GLN A 80 0.52 10.19 -5.56
CA GLN A 80 -0.23 8.93 -5.53
C GLN A 80 -1.30 8.88 -6.63
N GLY A 81 -1.97 10.00 -6.91
CA GLY A 81 -2.92 10.10 -8.02
C GLY A 81 -2.26 9.82 -9.38
N ASP A 82 -1.08 10.38 -9.62
CA ASP A 82 -0.32 10.14 -10.85
C ASP A 82 0.12 8.67 -10.99
N GLN A 83 0.46 8.00 -9.88
CA GLN A 83 0.77 6.56 -9.91
C GLN A 83 -0.43 5.72 -10.33
N VAL A 84 -1.64 6.03 -9.84
CA VAL A 84 -2.87 5.32 -10.25
C VAL A 84 -3.14 5.50 -11.75
N LEU A 85 -2.92 6.70 -12.29
CA LEU A 85 -3.07 6.95 -13.72
C LEU A 85 -2.04 6.16 -14.54
N ASN A 86 -0.79 6.11 -14.10
CA ASN A 86 0.25 5.31 -14.76
C ASN A 86 -0.09 3.80 -14.68
N ALA A 87 -0.52 3.33 -13.52
CA ALA A 87 -0.91 1.95 -13.34
C ALA A 87 -2.13 1.57 -14.21
N SER A 88 -3.05 2.51 -14.48
CA SER A 88 -4.25 2.24 -15.29
C SER A 88 -3.94 1.78 -16.71
N ASN A 89 -2.79 2.16 -17.25
CA ASN A 89 -2.31 1.68 -18.55
C ASN A 89 -1.93 0.19 -18.55
N LEU A 90 -1.84 -0.43 -17.39
CA LEU A 90 -1.54 -1.86 -17.24
C LEU A 90 -2.78 -2.76 -17.30
N ILE A 91 -3.99 -2.21 -17.17
CA ILE A 91 -5.22 -3.00 -17.20
C ILE A 91 -5.30 -3.78 -18.51
N GLY A 92 -5.49 -5.10 -18.41
CA GLY A 92 -5.51 -6.02 -19.53
C GLY A 92 -4.13 -6.46 -20.04
N ARG A 93 -3.04 -5.87 -19.55
CA ARG A 93 -1.68 -6.32 -19.88
C ARG A 93 -1.26 -7.44 -18.94
N GLN A 94 -0.38 -8.29 -19.44
CA GLN A 94 0.30 -9.29 -18.62
C GLN A 94 1.51 -8.67 -17.93
N VAL A 95 1.65 -8.95 -16.64
CA VAL A 95 2.78 -8.50 -15.82
C VAL A 95 3.41 -9.69 -15.11
N LEU A 96 4.69 -9.56 -14.80
CA LEU A 96 5.44 -10.51 -13.99
C LEU A 96 5.63 -9.91 -12.60
N VAL A 97 5.14 -10.58 -11.59
CA VAL A 97 5.16 -10.11 -10.20
C VAL A 97 5.78 -11.14 -9.26
N PRO A 98 6.51 -10.72 -8.22
CA PRO A 98 7.08 -11.65 -7.25
C PRO A 98 5.92 -12.36 -6.51
N SER A 99 5.88 -13.66 -6.62
CA SER A 99 4.95 -14.50 -5.91
C SER A 99 5.51 -15.91 -5.81
N SER A 100 5.36 -16.51 -4.65
CA SER A 100 5.56 -17.94 -4.45
C SER A 100 4.25 -18.73 -4.53
N GLN A 101 3.13 -18.05 -4.81
CA GLN A 101 1.82 -18.69 -4.88
C GLN A 101 1.12 -18.35 -6.19
N VAL A 102 0.39 -19.32 -6.69
CA VAL A 102 -0.52 -19.17 -7.83
C VAL A 102 -1.88 -19.78 -7.47
N ASN A 103 -2.95 -19.04 -7.72
CA ASN A 103 -4.32 -19.49 -7.50
C ASN A 103 -4.90 -19.98 -8.83
N MET A 104 -5.14 -21.27 -8.92
CA MET A 104 -5.79 -21.91 -10.06
C MET A 104 -7.29 -21.80 -9.91
N VAL A 105 -7.96 -21.15 -10.86
CA VAL A 105 -9.42 -21.07 -10.92
C VAL A 105 -10.00 -22.11 -11.88
N ALA A 106 -11.27 -22.42 -11.72
CA ALA A 106 -11.93 -23.38 -12.60
C ALA A 106 -11.87 -22.93 -14.07
N GLY A 107 -11.39 -23.81 -14.95
CA GLY A 107 -11.22 -23.52 -16.38
C GLY A 107 -9.86 -22.92 -16.76
N GLN A 108 -9.00 -22.61 -15.82
CA GLN A 108 -7.62 -22.21 -16.09
C GLN A 108 -6.77 -23.42 -16.46
N THR A 109 -5.98 -23.31 -17.53
CA THR A 109 -5.20 -24.40 -18.11
C THR A 109 -3.71 -24.33 -17.74
N GLY A 110 -3.36 -23.62 -16.67
CA GLY A 110 -1.98 -23.55 -16.21
C GLY A 110 -1.56 -22.18 -15.72
N ALA A 111 -0.28 -22.04 -15.43
CA ALA A 111 0.34 -20.80 -14.99
C ALA A 111 1.71 -20.63 -15.63
N ALA A 112 2.09 -19.39 -15.90
CA ALA A 112 3.41 -19.04 -16.40
C ALA A 112 4.14 -18.14 -15.38
N GLY A 113 5.46 -18.17 -15.43
CA GLY A 113 6.26 -17.37 -14.52
C GLY A 113 7.73 -17.37 -14.87
N ALA A 114 8.54 -16.92 -13.93
CA ALA A 114 9.99 -16.96 -14.02
C ALA A 114 10.63 -17.19 -12.65
N VAL A 115 11.85 -17.65 -12.64
CA VAL A 115 12.71 -17.76 -11.46
C VAL A 115 13.88 -16.80 -11.63
N ASN A 116 14.18 -16.01 -10.62
CA ASN A 116 15.38 -15.18 -10.63
C ASN A 116 16.60 -16.02 -10.20
N VAL A 117 17.38 -16.42 -11.19
CA VAL A 117 18.61 -17.18 -11.00
C VAL A 117 19.74 -16.22 -10.67
N THR A 118 20.24 -16.24 -9.45
CA THR A 118 21.34 -15.34 -9.01
C THR A 118 22.68 -15.75 -9.60
N ASP A 119 22.95 -17.05 -9.64
CA ASP A 119 24.19 -17.64 -10.16
C ASP A 119 23.85 -18.74 -11.17
N PRO A 120 24.63 -18.89 -12.26
CA PRO A 120 24.37 -19.94 -13.23
C PRO A 120 24.28 -21.32 -12.56
N THR A 121 23.26 -22.08 -12.93
CA THR A 121 23.03 -23.43 -12.40
C THR A 121 22.88 -24.44 -13.54
N ASN A 122 23.28 -25.67 -13.30
CA ASN A 122 23.14 -26.76 -14.28
C ASN A 122 21.83 -27.54 -14.12
N ASP A 123 21.12 -27.34 -13.01
CA ASP A 123 19.91 -28.10 -12.69
C ASP A 123 18.93 -27.19 -11.92
N LEU A 124 18.18 -26.40 -12.67
CA LEU A 124 17.10 -25.58 -12.10
C LEU A 124 15.80 -26.35 -12.15
N GLN A 125 15.19 -26.54 -10.99
CA GLN A 125 13.88 -27.17 -10.87
C GLN A 125 12.91 -26.22 -10.18
N VAL A 126 11.65 -26.24 -10.63
CA VAL A 126 10.53 -25.55 -9.98
C VAL A 126 9.59 -26.61 -9.43
N SER A 127 9.49 -26.68 -8.11
CA SER A 127 8.58 -27.57 -7.41
C SER A 127 7.24 -26.86 -7.17
N ILE A 128 6.15 -27.55 -7.44
CA ILE A 128 4.77 -27.10 -7.25
C ILE A 128 4.12 -27.99 -6.22
N VAL A 129 3.63 -27.39 -5.14
CA VAL A 129 2.98 -28.10 -4.04
C VAL A 129 1.56 -27.56 -3.82
N ASP A 130 0.67 -28.43 -3.36
CA ASP A 130 -0.70 -28.04 -2.99
C ASP A 130 -0.75 -27.35 -1.62
N ALA A 131 -1.92 -26.89 -1.22
CA ALA A 131 -2.13 -26.23 0.07
C ALA A 131 -1.86 -27.14 1.28
N SER A 132 -1.81 -28.47 1.08
CA SER A 132 -1.47 -29.46 2.11
C SER A 132 0.04 -29.76 2.17
N GLY A 133 0.83 -29.17 1.27
CA GLY A 133 2.27 -29.40 1.16
C GLY A 133 2.66 -30.64 0.35
N ASN A 134 1.69 -31.31 -0.35
CA ASN A 134 2.02 -32.42 -1.20
C ASN A 134 2.59 -31.94 -2.52
N ALA A 135 3.66 -32.60 -2.98
CA ALA A 135 4.22 -32.35 -4.30
C ALA A 135 3.22 -32.71 -5.40
N VAL A 136 2.87 -31.74 -6.22
CA VAL A 136 1.95 -31.89 -7.36
C VAL A 136 2.75 -32.16 -8.62
N ARG A 137 3.77 -31.36 -8.88
CA ARG A 137 4.65 -31.46 -10.05
C ARG A 137 6.00 -30.82 -9.81
N THR A 138 7.02 -31.31 -10.46
CA THR A 138 8.32 -30.68 -10.60
C THR A 138 8.55 -30.38 -12.08
N LEU A 139 8.89 -29.13 -12.39
CA LEU A 139 9.29 -28.68 -13.72
C LEU A 139 10.82 -28.64 -13.76
N ASP A 140 11.41 -29.41 -14.65
CA ASP A 140 12.84 -29.39 -14.89
C ASP A 140 13.15 -28.34 -15.97
N LEU A 141 13.91 -27.30 -15.59
CA LEU A 141 14.35 -26.24 -16.49
C LEU A 141 15.80 -26.43 -16.95
N GLY A 142 16.50 -27.41 -16.36
CA GLY A 142 17.86 -27.77 -16.69
C GLY A 142 18.88 -26.63 -16.42
N ALA A 143 19.89 -26.53 -17.26
CA ALA A 143 20.93 -25.51 -17.13
C ALA A 143 20.39 -24.12 -17.48
N GLN A 144 20.54 -23.17 -16.55
CA GLN A 144 20.13 -21.78 -16.70
C GLN A 144 21.24 -20.81 -16.35
N PRO A 145 21.44 -19.77 -17.16
CA PRO A 145 22.33 -18.66 -16.79
C PRO A 145 21.72 -17.80 -15.69
N ALA A 146 22.51 -16.91 -15.10
CA ALA A 146 21.99 -15.87 -14.21
C ALA A 146 20.98 -14.99 -14.94
N GLY A 147 19.89 -14.62 -14.26
CA GLY A 147 18.79 -13.83 -14.77
C GLY A 147 17.42 -14.49 -14.62
N LEU A 148 16.44 -14.05 -15.39
CA LEU A 148 15.07 -14.57 -15.33
C LEU A 148 14.91 -15.82 -16.21
N ALA A 149 14.86 -16.99 -15.59
CA ALA A 149 14.54 -18.27 -16.23
C ALA A 149 13.02 -18.46 -16.28
N LYS A 150 12.42 -18.42 -17.48
CA LYS A 150 10.98 -18.56 -17.65
C LYS A 150 10.54 -20.01 -17.52
N PHE A 151 9.38 -20.22 -16.91
CA PHE A 151 8.72 -21.53 -16.84
C PHE A 151 7.25 -21.42 -17.22
N GLN A 152 6.68 -22.57 -17.60
CA GLN A 152 5.26 -22.70 -17.85
C GLN A 152 4.78 -24.02 -17.25
N TRP A 153 3.75 -23.93 -16.40
CA TRP A 153 3.05 -25.08 -15.89
C TRP A 153 1.72 -25.24 -16.62
N ASP A 154 1.46 -26.45 -17.08
CA ASP A 154 0.27 -26.83 -17.84
C ASP A 154 -0.97 -27.10 -16.96
N GLY A 155 -0.87 -26.89 -15.63
CA GLY A 155 -1.98 -27.18 -14.70
C GLY A 155 -2.24 -28.66 -14.47
N LEU A 156 -1.29 -29.51 -14.85
CA LEU A 156 -1.39 -30.97 -14.65
C LEU A 156 -0.49 -31.42 -13.48
N ASP A 157 -0.92 -32.49 -12.82
CA ASP A 157 -0.11 -33.21 -11.83
C ASP A 157 0.95 -34.08 -12.49
N ALA A 158 1.76 -34.81 -11.67
CA ALA A 158 2.78 -35.72 -12.15
C ALA A 158 2.20 -36.94 -12.92
N SER A 159 0.91 -37.23 -12.77
CA SER A 159 0.21 -38.28 -13.50
C SER A 159 -0.48 -37.78 -14.79
N GLY A 160 -0.36 -36.52 -15.10
CA GLY A 160 -0.97 -35.87 -16.27
C GLY A 160 -2.45 -35.55 -16.12
N LYS A 161 -2.98 -35.52 -14.89
CA LYS A 161 -4.36 -35.12 -14.63
C LYS A 161 -4.45 -33.66 -14.27
N PRO A 162 -5.51 -32.92 -14.71
CA PRO A 162 -5.76 -31.58 -14.28
C PRO A 162 -5.87 -31.48 -12.77
N VAL A 163 -5.19 -30.49 -12.21
CA VAL A 163 -5.26 -30.20 -10.77
C VAL A 163 -6.58 -29.53 -10.42
N PRO A 164 -7.13 -29.75 -9.23
CA PRO A 164 -8.33 -29.03 -8.79
C PRO A 164 -8.05 -27.53 -8.63
N PRO A 165 -9.09 -26.66 -8.73
CA PRO A 165 -8.96 -25.25 -8.36
C PRO A 165 -8.48 -25.11 -6.92
N GLY A 166 -7.57 -24.17 -6.69
CA GLY A 166 -6.96 -23.96 -5.38
C GLY A 166 -5.67 -23.16 -5.45
N SER A 167 -5.06 -22.96 -4.30
CA SER A 167 -3.76 -22.27 -4.19
C SER A 167 -2.62 -23.29 -4.24
N TYR A 168 -1.64 -23.02 -5.06
CA TYR A 168 -0.42 -23.81 -5.24
C TYR A 168 0.80 -22.96 -4.91
N THR A 169 1.74 -23.57 -4.22
CA THR A 169 3.01 -22.90 -3.87
C THR A 169 4.10 -23.33 -4.84
N LEU A 170 4.82 -22.36 -5.33
CA LEU A 170 5.97 -22.50 -6.23
C LEU A 170 7.25 -22.32 -5.43
N SER A 171 8.19 -23.22 -5.56
CA SER A 171 9.53 -23.07 -5.00
C SER A 171 10.59 -23.49 -6.01
N ALA A 172 11.70 -22.77 -6.04
CA ALA A 172 12.81 -23.04 -6.93
C ALA A 172 14.14 -22.93 -6.18
N GLY A 173 15.13 -23.66 -6.62
CA GLY A 173 16.45 -23.70 -5.98
C GLY A 173 16.52 -24.66 -4.79
N ASP A 174 17.58 -24.53 -4.01
CA ASP A 174 17.79 -25.34 -2.80
C ASP A 174 16.84 -24.87 -1.68
N PRO A 175 16.21 -25.79 -0.92
CA PRO A 175 15.36 -25.43 0.22
C PRO A 175 16.04 -24.53 1.27
N SER A 176 17.36 -24.62 1.39
CA SER A 176 18.16 -23.76 2.27
C SER A 176 18.49 -22.38 1.69
N ALA A 177 18.36 -22.22 0.36
CA ALA A 177 18.60 -20.99 -0.38
C ALA A 177 17.58 -20.85 -1.53
N PRO A 178 16.30 -20.60 -1.22
CA PRO A 178 15.26 -20.55 -2.23
C PRO A 178 15.44 -19.34 -3.13
N LEU A 179 15.27 -19.56 -4.43
CA LEU A 179 15.28 -18.50 -5.43
C LEU A 179 13.93 -17.78 -5.47
N THR A 180 13.97 -16.50 -5.81
CA THR A 180 12.74 -15.72 -5.96
C THR A 180 11.98 -16.17 -7.19
N THR A 181 10.73 -16.57 -6.98
CA THR A 181 9.79 -16.93 -8.04
C THR A 181 8.91 -15.75 -8.40
N TYR A 182 8.54 -15.67 -9.67
CA TYR A 182 7.62 -14.67 -10.21
C TYR A 182 6.49 -15.42 -10.93
N VAL A 183 5.30 -14.88 -10.84
CA VAL A 183 4.12 -15.38 -11.56
C VAL A 183 3.67 -14.32 -12.57
N SER A 184 3.30 -14.79 -13.76
CA SER A 184 2.72 -13.93 -14.80
C SER A 184 1.21 -13.98 -14.71
N GLY A 185 0.57 -12.83 -14.71
CA GLY A 185 -0.88 -12.69 -14.73
C GLY A 185 -1.35 -11.41 -15.38
N ALA A 186 -2.60 -11.39 -15.85
CA ALA A 186 -3.20 -10.19 -16.38
C ALA A 186 -3.60 -9.23 -15.26
N VAL A 187 -3.35 -7.94 -15.46
CA VAL A 187 -3.85 -6.90 -14.55
C VAL A 187 -5.35 -6.74 -14.77
N THR A 188 -6.14 -7.02 -13.74
CA THR A 188 -7.62 -6.94 -13.79
C THR A 188 -8.18 -5.69 -13.13
N GLY A 189 -7.40 -5.04 -12.27
CA GLY A 189 -7.84 -3.85 -11.56
C GLY A 189 -6.69 -3.12 -10.89
N ILE A 190 -6.97 -1.92 -10.44
CA ILE A 190 -6.02 -1.06 -9.73
C ILE A 190 -6.76 -0.44 -8.56
N GLY A 191 -6.06 -0.30 -7.46
CA GLY A 191 -6.55 0.37 -6.27
C GLY A 191 -5.47 1.19 -5.60
N ASN A 192 -5.88 1.99 -4.64
CA ASN A 192 -5.00 2.74 -3.75
C ASN A 192 -5.40 2.44 -2.31
N THR A 193 -4.41 2.19 -1.48
CA THR A 193 -4.55 2.05 -0.03
C THR A 193 -3.65 3.08 0.65
N GLY A 194 -3.73 3.18 1.98
CA GLY A 194 -2.81 4.03 2.75
C GLY A 194 -1.33 3.72 2.52
N ASP A 195 -1.02 2.50 2.09
CA ASP A 195 0.34 2.02 1.84
C ASP A 195 0.80 2.20 0.38
N GLY A 196 -0.04 2.74 -0.51
CA GLY A 196 0.30 3.02 -1.91
C GLY A 196 -0.65 2.42 -2.94
N THR A 197 -0.23 2.49 -4.21
CA THR A 197 -0.97 1.95 -5.34
C THR A 197 -0.70 0.46 -5.50
N TYR A 198 -1.75 -0.34 -5.60
CA TYR A 198 -1.66 -1.77 -5.89
C TYR A 198 -2.37 -2.11 -7.21
N VAL A 199 -1.94 -3.18 -7.82
CA VAL A 199 -2.56 -3.79 -9.00
C VAL A 199 -3.11 -5.17 -8.63
N GLN A 200 -4.30 -5.46 -9.11
CA GLN A 200 -4.90 -6.78 -8.99
C GLN A 200 -4.43 -7.62 -10.18
N VAL A 201 -3.71 -8.70 -9.88
CA VAL A 201 -3.14 -9.61 -10.88
C VAL A 201 -3.89 -10.93 -10.83
N ASP A 202 -4.35 -11.39 -11.97
CA ASP A 202 -5.06 -12.66 -12.10
C ASP A 202 -4.17 -13.84 -11.66
N GLY A 203 -4.72 -14.74 -10.86
CA GLY A 203 -4.00 -15.89 -10.31
C GLY A 203 -3.05 -15.56 -9.13
N VAL A 204 -2.78 -14.29 -8.84
CA VAL A 204 -1.87 -13.89 -7.75
C VAL A 204 -2.60 -13.08 -6.67
N GLY A 205 -3.42 -12.10 -7.05
CA GLY A 205 -4.07 -11.20 -6.12
C GLY A 205 -3.53 -9.77 -6.20
N GLY A 206 -3.67 -9.01 -5.11
CA GLY A 206 -3.19 -7.63 -5.01
C GLY A 206 -1.69 -7.57 -4.78
N VAL A 207 -0.97 -6.87 -5.64
CA VAL A 207 0.48 -6.66 -5.58
C VAL A 207 0.77 -5.16 -5.65
N GLN A 208 1.75 -4.67 -4.91
CA GLN A 208 2.19 -3.28 -4.97
C GLN A 208 2.68 -2.94 -6.38
N PHE A 209 2.34 -1.76 -6.88
CA PHE A 209 2.70 -1.33 -8.24
C PHE A 209 4.22 -1.31 -8.47
N ASP A 210 5.00 -0.96 -7.47
CA ASP A 210 6.47 -0.91 -7.51
C ASP A 210 7.13 -2.31 -7.51
N GLN A 211 6.37 -3.36 -7.19
CA GLN A 211 6.86 -4.75 -7.21
C GLN A 211 6.71 -5.41 -8.59
N ILE A 212 6.12 -4.74 -9.57
CA ILE A 212 6.04 -5.29 -10.93
C ILE A 212 7.45 -5.39 -11.50
N ALA A 213 7.91 -6.63 -11.72
CA ALA A 213 9.24 -6.88 -12.25
C ALA A 213 9.33 -6.62 -13.76
N GLN A 214 8.28 -6.93 -14.50
CA GLN A 214 8.24 -6.77 -15.96
C GLN A 214 6.80 -6.66 -16.46
N ILE A 215 6.60 -5.87 -17.52
CA ILE A 215 5.38 -5.83 -18.34
C ILE A 215 5.66 -6.66 -19.61
N LEU A 216 4.73 -7.58 -19.93
CA LEU A 216 4.88 -8.56 -21.02
C LEU A 216 4.08 -8.15 -22.26
#